data_a4b5d42698f2bcd7e83df9f3d2bd314c
#
_entry.id   a4b5d42698f2bcd7e83df9f3d2bd314c
#
_cell.length_a   1.000
_cell.length_b   1.000
_cell.length_c   1.000
_cell.angle_alpha   90.00
_cell.angle_beta   90.00
_cell.angle_gamma   90.00
#
_symmetry.space_group_name_H-M   'P 1'
#
loop_
_entity.id
_entity.type
_entity.pdbx_description
1 polymer ?
#
loop_
_entity_poly.entity_id
_entity_poly.type
_entity_poly.pdbx_seq_one_letter_code
_entity_poly.pdbx_strand_id
1 'polypeptide(L)'
;MLTVKFKHLDLKPGQRVLDLGCGEGRHVHGFHMVDGINVVGVDIDEPSLAKAREGIEYLDGQNPDTSPTGDTSFMQASAYELPFEDDCFDVVICSEVLEHLDNYPAAILEMRRVLKPGGILGITVPHGWPERMCWRLAPPPGGYPFEPGGHIRIFDDTALKYELVNAGFTFQRKHHAHGLHSPYWWLKCALWDQRDTHWLIKLYHNFLVWDLMKKPILTRFLDAITSPIMGKSVALYFEANEK
;
A
#
# COMPACT_ATOMS: atom_id res chain seq x y z
N MET A 1 -6.79 5.41 -4.54
CA MET A 1 -5.56 6.19 -4.80
C MET A 1 -4.37 5.27 -4.55
N LEU A 2 -3.44 5.15 -5.52
CA LEU A 2 -2.31 4.24 -5.41
C LEU A 2 -1.15 4.90 -4.66
N THR A 3 -0.57 4.20 -3.67
CA THR A 3 0.64 4.61 -2.95
C THR A 3 1.89 4.20 -3.72
N VAL A 4 1.90 2.96 -4.23
CA VAL A 4 2.94 2.46 -5.13
C VAL A 4 2.78 3.08 -6.51
N LYS A 5 3.84 3.65 -7.06
CA LYS A 5 3.85 4.20 -8.43
C LYS A 5 4.32 3.16 -9.42
N PHE A 6 3.44 2.68 -10.29
CA PHE A 6 3.73 1.63 -11.28
C PHE A 6 4.91 1.94 -12.21
N LYS A 7 5.15 3.23 -12.52
CA LYS A 7 6.32 3.65 -13.29
C LYS A 7 7.68 3.29 -12.66
N HIS A 8 7.68 2.84 -11.41
CA HIS A 8 8.87 2.42 -10.68
C HIS A 8 9.00 0.88 -10.56
N LEU A 9 8.08 0.14 -11.16
CA LEU A 9 8.01 -1.32 -11.11
C LEU A 9 8.53 -2.01 -12.38
N ASP A 10 8.87 -1.23 -13.42
CA ASP A 10 9.33 -1.73 -14.73
C ASP A 10 8.42 -2.82 -15.33
N LEU A 11 7.09 -2.56 -15.27
CA LEU A 11 6.07 -3.52 -15.70
C LEU A 11 6.16 -3.81 -17.20
N LYS A 12 6.13 -5.10 -17.54
CA LYS A 12 6.16 -5.61 -18.92
C LYS A 12 5.06 -6.66 -19.13
N PRO A 13 4.42 -6.72 -20.29
CA PRO A 13 3.45 -7.77 -20.60
C PRO A 13 4.02 -9.18 -20.32
N GLY A 14 3.17 -10.05 -19.76
CA GLY A 14 3.54 -11.40 -19.34
C GLY A 14 4.09 -11.52 -17.92
N GLN A 15 4.42 -10.41 -17.27
CA GLN A 15 4.91 -10.44 -15.89
C GLN A 15 3.82 -10.85 -14.90
N ARG A 16 4.30 -11.50 -13.82
CA ARG A 16 3.46 -11.94 -12.70
C ARG A 16 3.74 -11.07 -11.48
N VAL A 17 2.67 -10.44 -10.96
CA VAL A 17 2.71 -9.49 -9.85
C VAL A 17 2.00 -10.07 -8.63
N LEU A 18 2.60 -9.95 -7.45
CA LEU A 18 1.96 -10.23 -6.16
C LEU A 18 1.66 -8.92 -5.43
N ASP A 19 0.42 -8.74 -5.01
CA ASP A 19 0.01 -7.70 -4.04
C ASP A 19 -0.25 -8.39 -2.69
N LEU A 20 0.74 -8.31 -1.77
CA LEU A 20 0.70 -8.94 -0.46
C LEU A 20 0.03 -8.01 0.56
N GLY A 21 -1.04 -8.49 1.21
CA GLY A 21 -1.93 -7.69 2.03
C GLY A 21 -2.76 -6.75 1.16
N CYS A 22 -3.39 -7.29 0.12
CA CYS A 22 -4.08 -6.48 -0.89
C CYS A 22 -5.35 -5.80 -0.37
N GLY A 23 -5.89 -6.24 0.79
CA GLY A 23 -7.14 -5.75 1.35
C GLY A 23 -8.28 -5.82 0.34
N GLU A 24 -9.03 -4.72 0.20
CA GLU A 24 -10.12 -4.56 -0.78
C GLU A 24 -9.62 -4.35 -2.24
N GLY A 25 -8.37 -4.71 -2.56
CA GLY A 25 -7.84 -4.81 -3.92
C GLY A 25 -7.38 -3.50 -4.57
N ARG A 26 -7.12 -2.44 -3.81
CA ARG A 26 -6.77 -1.11 -4.35
C ARG A 26 -5.67 -1.11 -5.41
N HIS A 27 -4.57 -1.84 -5.18
CA HIS A 27 -3.48 -1.94 -6.14
C HIS A 27 -3.75 -3.03 -7.18
N VAL A 28 -4.37 -4.15 -6.78
CA VAL A 28 -4.79 -5.22 -7.71
C VAL A 28 -5.67 -4.66 -8.82
N HIS A 29 -6.69 -3.84 -8.48
CA HIS A 29 -7.53 -3.16 -9.47
C HIS A 29 -6.72 -2.24 -10.40
N GLY A 30 -5.67 -1.61 -9.87
CA GLY A 30 -4.76 -0.82 -10.69
C GLY A 30 -3.93 -1.67 -11.65
N PHE A 31 -3.39 -2.81 -11.20
CA PHE A 31 -2.64 -3.75 -12.04
C PHE A 31 -3.53 -4.44 -13.07
N HIS A 32 -4.76 -4.80 -12.70
CA HIS A 32 -5.76 -5.36 -13.60
C HIS A 32 -5.97 -4.49 -14.86
N MET A 33 -5.88 -3.17 -14.73
CA MET A 33 -6.01 -2.24 -15.85
C MET A 33 -4.73 -2.06 -16.69
N VAL A 34 -3.65 -2.79 -16.37
CA VAL A 34 -2.40 -2.76 -17.15
C VAL A 34 -2.36 -3.98 -18.05
N ASP A 35 -2.33 -3.76 -19.36
CA ASP A 35 -2.39 -4.82 -20.35
C ASP A 35 -1.26 -5.84 -20.21
N GLY A 36 -1.61 -7.12 -20.26
CA GLY A 36 -0.68 -8.25 -20.18
C GLY A 36 -0.09 -8.53 -18.79
N ILE A 37 -0.56 -7.90 -17.72
CA ILE A 37 -0.07 -8.16 -16.35
C ILE A 37 -0.94 -9.22 -15.68
N ASN A 38 -0.29 -10.29 -15.18
CA ASN A 38 -0.95 -11.29 -14.34
C ASN A 38 -0.78 -10.91 -12.87
N VAL A 39 -1.87 -10.62 -12.15
CA VAL A 39 -1.81 -10.18 -10.77
C VAL A 39 -2.48 -11.15 -9.81
N VAL A 40 -1.82 -11.41 -8.69
CA VAL A 40 -2.36 -12.19 -7.56
C VAL A 40 -2.45 -11.27 -6.35
N GLY A 41 -3.67 -11.04 -5.85
CA GLY A 41 -3.91 -10.39 -4.56
C GLY A 41 -3.94 -11.42 -3.44
N VAL A 42 -3.17 -11.21 -2.39
CA VAL A 42 -3.15 -12.07 -1.20
C VAL A 42 -3.51 -11.24 0.02
N ASP A 43 -4.45 -11.74 0.82
CA ASP A 43 -4.78 -11.18 2.12
C ASP A 43 -5.20 -12.30 3.09
N ILE A 44 -5.15 -12.03 4.39
CA ILE A 44 -5.64 -12.96 5.41
C ILE A 44 -7.14 -12.80 5.64
N ASP A 45 -7.70 -11.63 5.30
CA ASP A 45 -9.09 -11.26 5.54
C ASP A 45 -9.98 -11.57 4.32
N GLU A 46 -10.70 -12.70 4.37
CA GLU A 46 -11.60 -13.11 3.28
C GLU A 46 -12.71 -12.08 2.97
N PRO A 47 -13.34 -11.38 3.93
CA PRO A 47 -14.27 -10.30 3.63
C PRO A 47 -13.68 -9.19 2.74
N SER A 48 -12.43 -8.81 2.96
CA SER A 48 -11.72 -7.85 2.10
C SER A 48 -11.48 -8.40 0.70
N LEU A 49 -11.08 -9.67 0.59
CA LEU A 49 -10.91 -10.35 -0.70
C LEU A 49 -12.21 -10.44 -1.49
N ALA A 50 -13.34 -10.69 -0.82
CA ALA A 50 -14.65 -10.69 -1.47
C ALA A 50 -14.94 -9.34 -2.14
N LYS A 51 -14.73 -8.22 -1.43
CA LYS A 51 -14.89 -6.88 -2.01
C LYS A 51 -13.89 -6.59 -3.14
N ALA A 52 -12.67 -7.11 -3.01
CA ALA A 52 -11.67 -6.98 -4.06
C ALA A 52 -12.12 -7.67 -5.37
N ARG A 53 -12.73 -8.87 -5.27
CA ARG A 53 -13.32 -9.59 -6.43
C ARG A 53 -14.47 -8.81 -7.04
N GLU A 54 -15.42 -8.33 -6.22
CA GLU A 54 -16.54 -7.48 -6.67
C GLU A 54 -16.04 -6.24 -7.43
N GLY A 55 -14.92 -5.65 -6.98
CA GLY A 55 -14.28 -4.52 -7.65
C GLY A 55 -13.78 -4.87 -9.07
N ILE A 56 -13.23 -6.07 -9.30
CA ILE A 56 -12.82 -6.54 -10.63
C ILE A 56 -14.06 -6.76 -11.51
N GLU A 57 -15.08 -7.45 -11.00
CA GLU A 57 -16.34 -7.67 -11.74
C GLU A 57 -16.97 -6.34 -12.18
N TYR A 58 -16.94 -5.32 -11.32
CA TYR A 58 -17.41 -3.99 -11.65
C TYR A 58 -16.58 -3.35 -12.78
N LEU A 59 -15.25 -3.45 -12.73
CA LEU A 59 -14.35 -2.88 -13.75
C LEU A 59 -14.56 -3.54 -15.11
N ASP A 60 -14.66 -4.86 -15.17
CA ASP A 60 -14.93 -5.63 -16.38
C ASP A 60 -16.30 -5.28 -16.97
N GLY A 61 -17.31 -5.12 -16.13
CA GLY A 61 -18.65 -4.71 -16.54
C GLY A 61 -18.72 -3.31 -17.15
N GLN A 62 -17.81 -2.39 -16.77
CA GLN A 62 -17.74 -1.03 -17.33
C GLN A 62 -17.07 -0.99 -18.73
N ASN A 63 -16.19 -1.94 -19.06
CA ASN A 63 -15.38 -1.94 -20.27
C ASN A 63 -15.33 -3.34 -20.92
N PRO A 64 -16.46 -3.92 -21.32
CA PRO A 64 -16.51 -5.30 -21.81
C PRO A 64 -15.68 -5.54 -23.07
N ASP A 65 -15.46 -4.51 -23.89
CA ASP A 65 -14.72 -4.59 -25.16
C ASP A 65 -13.20 -4.35 -25.00
N THR A 66 -12.74 -3.98 -23.80
CA THR A 66 -11.35 -3.61 -23.52
C THR A 66 -10.78 -4.32 -22.31
N SER A 67 -11.31 -5.51 -21.96
CA SER A 67 -10.79 -6.30 -20.86
C SER A 67 -9.29 -6.54 -21.05
N PRO A 68 -8.48 -6.26 -20.01
CA PRO A 68 -7.03 -6.48 -20.07
C PRO A 68 -6.71 -7.94 -20.40
N THR A 69 -5.60 -8.19 -21.09
CA THR A 69 -5.21 -9.54 -21.51
C THR A 69 -4.53 -10.37 -20.42
N GLY A 70 -4.33 -9.80 -19.22
CA GLY A 70 -3.74 -10.48 -18.07
C GLY A 70 -4.77 -11.07 -17.11
N ASP A 71 -4.34 -12.11 -16.38
CA ASP A 71 -5.17 -12.77 -15.38
C ASP A 71 -5.13 -12.04 -14.03
N THR A 72 -6.28 -11.95 -13.35
CA THR A 72 -6.40 -11.43 -11.99
C THR A 72 -6.98 -12.50 -11.06
N SER A 73 -6.30 -12.78 -9.96
CA SER A 73 -6.76 -13.77 -8.98
C SER A 73 -6.55 -13.29 -7.54
N PHE A 74 -7.28 -13.90 -6.61
CA PHE A 74 -7.21 -13.58 -5.19
C PHE A 74 -7.11 -14.86 -4.37
N MET A 75 -6.27 -14.83 -3.33
CA MET A 75 -6.01 -15.98 -2.48
C MET A 75 -5.95 -15.55 -1.02
N GLN A 76 -6.63 -16.30 -0.16
CA GLN A 76 -6.49 -16.13 1.29
C GLN A 76 -5.22 -16.88 1.76
N ALA A 77 -4.24 -16.13 2.29
CA ALA A 77 -3.03 -16.71 2.86
C ALA A 77 -2.38 -15.76 3.87
N SER A 78 -1.50 -16.34 4.70
CA SER A 78 -0.66 -15.59 5.64
C SER A 78 0.55 -15.00 4.92
N ALA A 79 0.93 -13.77 5.30
CA ALA A 79 2.17 -13.14 4.83
C ALA A 79 3.44 -13.88 5.32
N TYR A 80 3.31 -14.76 6.31
CA TYR A 80 4.41 -15.54 6.87
C TYR A 80 4.63 -16.89 6.18
N GLU A 81 3.69 -17.34 5.36
CA GLU A 81 3.72 -18.62 4.67
C GLU A 81 2.92 -18.50 3.37
N LEU A 82 3.58 -18.07 2.31
CA LEU A 82 2.96 -17.86 1.02
C LEU A 82 2.89 -19.19 0.24
N PRO A 83 1.71 -19.57 -0.28
CA PRO A 83 1.51 -20.85 -0.97
C PRO A 83 2.01 -20.79 -2.43
N PHE A 84 3.20 -20.26 -2.63
CA PHE A 84 3.85 -20.12 -3.92
C PHE A 84 5.24 -20.72 -3.90
N GLU A 85 5.70 -21.17 -5.06
CA GLU A 85 7.08 -21.62 -5.26
C GLU A 85 8.06 -20.45 -5.15
N ASP A 86 9.33 -20.78 -4.94
CA ASP A 86 10.44 -19.81 -4.98
C ASP A 86 10.51 -19.17 -6.37
N ASP A 87 10.94 -17.92 -6.44
CA ASP A 87 11.29 -17.22 -7.68
C ASP A 87 10.16 -17.22 -8.74
N CYS A 88 8.89 -17.09 -8.31
CA CYS A 88 7.73 -17.19 -9.19
C CYS A 88 7.08 -15.84 -9.56
N PHE A 89 7.46 -14.73 -8.92
CA PHE A 89 6.95 -13.39 -9.22
C PHE A 89 8.04 -12.47 -9.76
N ASP A 90 7.67 -11.65 -10.76
CA ASP A 90 8.55 -10.60 -11.31
C ASP A 90 8.48 -9.32 -10.47
N VAL A 91 7.33 -9.07 -9.85
CA VAL A 91 7.10 -7.91 -8.97
C VAL A 91 6.33 -8.37 -7.74
N VAL A 92 6.74 -7.90 -6.57
CA VAL A 92 5.97 -8.02 -5.31
C VAL A 92 5.72 -6.63 -4.77
N ILE A 93 4.50 -6.33 -4.38
CA ILE A 93 4.20 -5.15 -3.57
C ILE A 93 3.63 -5.56 -2.22
N CYS A 94 3.95 -4.76 -1.19
CA CYS A 94 3.43 -4.91 0.17
C CYS A 94 3.15 -3.50 0.69
N SER A 95 1.87 -3.09 0.66
CA SER A 95 1.50 -1.69 0.85
C SER A 95 0.67 -1.48 2.09
N GLU A 96 1.23 -0.80 3.11
CA GLU A 96 0.60 -0.53 4.42
C GLU A 96 0.20 -1.86 5.12
N VAL A 97 1.16 -2.77 5.26
CA VAL A 97 0.97 -4.10 5.86
C VAL A 97 1.97 -4.37 6.98
N LEU A 98 3.24 -4.05 6.78
CA LEU A 98 4.31 -4.42 7.71
C LEU A 98 4.10 -3.84 9.12
N GLU A 99 3.45 -2.67 9.23
CA GLU A 99 3.10 -2.02 10.49
C GLU A 99 2.07 -2.79 11.34
N HIS A 100 1.37 -3.75 10.73
CA HIS A 100 0.38 -4.61 11.39
C HIS A 100 0.93 -5.98 11.76
N LEU A 101 2.09 -6.38 11.21
CA LEU A 101 2.65 -7.71 11.39
C LEU A 101 3.56 -7.79 12.61
N ASP A 102 3.28 -8.70 13.54
CA ASP A 102 4.13 -8.93 14.73
C ASP A 102 5.56 -9.32 14.31
N ASN A 103 5.69 -10.23 13.37
CA ASN A 103 6.96 -10.74 12.85
C ASN A 103 7.17 -10.32 11.38
N TYR A 104 7.17 -9.01 11.09
CA TYR A 104 7.38 -8.52 9.73
C TYR A 104 8.71 -8.98 9.07
N PRO A 105 9.81 -9.30 9.80
CA PRO A 105 11.01 -9.87 9.16
C PRO A 105 10.75 -11.21 8.48
N ALA A 106 9.87 -12.07 9.03
CA ALA A 106 9.48 -13.31 8.37
C ALA A 106 8.73 -13.05 7.05
N ALA A 107 7.84 -12.05 7.03
CA ALA A 107 7.16 -11.65 5.80
C ALA A 107 8.15 -11.08 4.74
N ILE A 108 9.19 -10.36 5.17
CA ILE A 108 10.26 -9.89 4.26
C ILE A 108 10.99 -11.09 3.64
N LEU A 109 11.29 -12.14 4.42
CA LEU A 109 11.94 -13.34 3.90
C LEU A 109 11.04 -14.10 2.92
N GLU A 110 9.73 -14.18 3.19
CA GLU A 110 8.77 -14.79 2.25
C GLU A 110 8.66 -13.98 0.95
N MET A 111 8.59 -12.65 1.02
CA MET A 111 8.65 -11.81 -0.18
C MET A 111 9.94 -12.04 -0.98
N ARG A 112 11.09 -12.17 -0.28
CA ARG A 112 12.38 -12.47 -0.94
C ARG A 112 12.39 -13.86 -1.58
N ARG A 113 11.75 -14.84 -0.93
CA ARG A 113 11.68 -16.23 -1.42
C ARG A 113 10.89 -16.31 -2.74
N VAL A 114 9.71 -15.69 -2.78
CA VAL A 114 8.82 -15.79 -3.97
C VAL A 114 9.20 -14.85 -5.10
N LEU A 115 10.00 -13.82 -4.84
CA LEU A 115 10.44 -12.86 -5.85
C LEU A 115 11.67 -13.40 -6.61
N LYS A 116 11.61 -13.35 -7.94
CA LYS A 116 12.70 -13.73 -8.83
C LYS A 116 13.96 -12.88 -8.56
N PRO A 117 15.17 -13.43 -8.76
CA PRO A 117 16.36 -12.59 -8.88
C PRO A 117 16.17 -11.50 -9.93
N GLY A 118 16.57 -10.26 -9.61
CA GLY A 118 16.31 -9.09 -10.46
C GLY A 118 14.85 -8.59 -10.44
N GLY A 119 13.94 -9.28 -9.73
CA GLY A 119 12.56 -8.84 -9.55
C GLY A 119 12.44 -7.61 -8.67
N ILE A 120 11.35 -6.86 -8.82
CA ILE A 120 11.14 -5.58 -8.11
C ILE A 120 10.22 -5.75 -6.91
N LEU A 121 10.67 -5.28 -5.74
CA LEU A 121 9.88 -5.17 -4.52
C LEU A 121 9.47 -3.72 -4.28
N GLY A 122 8.17 -3.47 -4.13
CA GLY A 122 7.61 -2.19 -3.71
C GLY A 122 6.99 -2.29 -2.31
N ILE A 123 7.55 -1.61 -1.32
CA ILE A 123 7.01 -1.58 0.05
C ILE A 123 6.51 -0.19 0.38
N THR A 124 5.35 -0.09 1.03
CA THR A 124 4.94 1.17 1.67
C THR A 124 4.62 0.96 3.13
N VAL A 125 4.98 1.94 3.94
CA VAL A 125 4.65 2.03 5.37
C VAL A 125 4.23 3.47 5.69
N PRO A 126 3.50 3.71 6.79
CA PRO A 126 3.23 5.05 7.27
C PRO A 126 4.53 5.83 7.49
N HIS A 127 4.56 7.07 7.02
CA HIS A 127 5.72 7.93 7.21
C HIS A 127 5.88 8.32 8.69
N GLY A 128 7.04 8.05 9.26
CA GLY A 128 7.26 8.01 10.69
C GLY A 128 6.91 9.29 11.46
N TRP A 129 7.23 10.51 10.96
CA TRP A 129 6.92 11.71 11.73
C TRP A 129 5.43 12.13 11.66
N PRO A 130 4.71 12.05 10.50
CA PRO A 130 3.27 12.27 10.49
C PRO A 130 2.51 11.27 11.34
N GLU A 131 2.96 10.00 11.35
CA GLU A 131 2.39 8.94 12.15
C GLU A 131 2.60 9.19 13.65
N ARG A 132 3.80 9.58 14.08
CA ARG A 132 4.06 9.99 15.47
C ARG A 132 3.17 11.15 15.92
N MET A 133 2.81 12.05 15.00
CA MET A 133 1.86 13.13 15.31
C MET A 133 0.45 12.59 15.60
N CYS A 134 -0.03 11.63 14.80
CA CYS A 134 -1.31 10.94 15.08
C CYS A 134 -1.30 10.30 16.48
N TRP A 135 -0.25 9.57 16.82
CA TRP A 135 -0.11 8.93 18.14
C TRP A 135 -0.08 9.92 19.30
N ARG A 136 0.51 11.11 19.09
CA ARG A 136 0.53 12.19 20.13
C ARG A 136 -0.83 12.87 20.28
N LEU A 137 -1.57 13.04 19.20
CA LEU A 137 -2.87 13.73 19.21
C LEU A 137 -4.00 12.85 19.74
N ALA A 138 -3.90 11.53 19.58
CA ALA A 138 -4.86 10.56 20.10
C ALA A 138 -4.12 9.51 20.95
N PRO A 139 -3.67 9.88 22.19
CA PRO A 139 -2.83 9.01 23.00
C PRO A 139 -3.61 7.89 23.69
N PRO A 140 -2.91 6.89 24.26
CA PRO A 140 -3.50 5.88 25.15
C PRO A 140 -4.21 6.47 26.38
N PRO A 141 -5.18 5.74 26.97
CA PRO A 141 -5.81 4.51 26.45
C PRO A 141 -6.92 4.80 25.44
N GLY A 142 -7.11 3.92 24.46
CA GLY A 142 -8.24 4.00 23.51
C GLY A 142 -8.06 5.01 22.36
N GLY A 143 -6.85 5.55 22.17
CA GLY A 143 -6.53 6.43 21.04
C GLY A 143 -6.16 5.67 19.77
N TYR A 144 -5.74 6.39 18.75
CA TYR A 144 -5.43 5.93 17.41
C TYR A 144 -4.57 4.62 17.33
N PRO A 145 -3.51 4.43 18.14
CA PRO A 145 -2.71 3.20 18.09
C PRO A 145 -3.44 1.94 18.60
N PHE A 146 -4.58 2.10 19.27
CA PHE A 146 -5.32 1.00 19.92
C PHE A 146 -6.62 0.64 19.20
N GLU A 147 -6.89 1.23 18.06
CA GLU A 147 -8.00 0.80 17.20
C GLU A 147 -7.74 -0.65 16.73
N PRO A 148 -8.77 -1.50 16.68
CA PRO A 148 -8.66 -2.83 16.10
C PRO A 148 -8.10 -2.76 14.66
N GLY A 149 -7.02 -3.51 14.38
CA GLY A 149 -6.30 -3.41 13.12
C GLY A 149 -5.45 -2.15 12.96
N GLY A 150 -5.19 -1.41 14.05
CA GLY A 150 -4.30 -0.25 14.05
C GLY A 150 -2.83 -0.61 13.90
N HIS A 151 -1.99 0.41 13.75
CA HIS A 151 -0.55 0.24 13.59
C HIS A 151 0.09 -0.14 14.92
N ILE A 152 0.74 -1.29 15.00
CA ILE A 152 1.43 -1.75 16.22
C ILE A 152 2.85 -1.18 16.34
N ARG A 153 3.34 -0.51 15.28
CA ARG A 153 4.67 0.14 15.24
C ARG A 153 4.72 1.32 14.28
N ILE A 154 5.71 2.16 14.50
CA ILE A 154 6.10 3.23 13.59
C ILE A 154 7.46 2.89 13.03
N PHE A 155 7.58 2.75 11.72
CA PHE A 155 8.85 2.51 11.06
C PHE A 155 9.70 3.79 10.97
N ASP A 156 11.01 3.59 11.13
CA ASP A 156 12.02 4.50 10.58
C ASP A 156 12.39 3.97 9.18
N ASP A 157 12.17 4.78 8.16
CA ASP A 157 12.36 4.36 6.76
C ASP A 157 13.83 4.05 6.43
N THR A 158 14.76 4.65 7.17
CA THR A 158 16.20 4.36 7.02
C THR A 158 16.54 3.00 7.63
N ALA A 159 16.03 2.70 8.83
CA ALA A 159 16.23 1.39 9.47
C ALA A 159 15.58 0.28 8.63
N LEU A 160 14.32 0.46 8.20
CA LEU A 160 13.64 -0.51 7.32
C LEU A 160 14.40 -0.76 6.02
N LYS A 161 14.95 0.30 5.40
CA LYS A 161 15.82 0.16 4.23
C LYS A 161 17.03 -0.74 4.51
N TYR A 162 17.72 -0.56 5.63
CA TYR A 162 18.86 -1.40 5.98
C TYR A 162 18.47 -2.85 6.24
N GLU A 163 17.33 -3.10 6.87
CA GLU A 163 16.82 -4.46 7.09
C GLU A 163 16.53 -5.17 5.75
N LEU A 164 15.92 -4.49 4.80
CA LEU A 164 15.67 -5.04 3.46
C LEU A 164 16.97 -5.30 2.68
N VAL A 165 17.96 -4.39 2.79
CA VAL A 165 19.29 -4.63 2.19
C VAL A 165 19.93 -5.88 2.80
N ASN A 166 19.86 -6.06 4.10
CA ASN A 166 20.40 -7.26 4.77
C ASN A 166 19.60 -8.53 4.43
N ALA A 167 18.33 -8.41 4.05
CA ALA A 167 17.50 -9.52 3.57
C ALA A 167 17.73 -9.89 2.09
N GLY A 168 18.73 -9.30 1.42
CA GLY A 168 19.10 -9.64 0.05
C GLY A 168 18.43 -8.78 -1.03
N PHE A 169 18.16 -7.52 -0.71
CA PHE A 169 17.62 -6.56 -1.69
C PHE A 169 18.59 -5.40 -1.93
N THR A 170 18.60 -4.87 -3.13
CA THR A 170 19.31 -3.63 -3.48
C THR A 170 18.34 -2.47 -3.56
N PHE A 171 18.56 -1.43 -2.75
CA PHE A 171 17.72 -0.24 -2.75
C PHE A 171 17.83 0.53 -4.07
N GLN A 172 16.67 0.84 -4.66
CA GLN A 172 16.59 1.58 -5.92
C GLN A 172 16.17 3.04 -5.69
N ARG A 173 15.04 3.27 -5.03
CA ARG A 173 14.49 4.61 -4.80
C ARG A 173 13.45 4.66 -3.70
N LYS A 174 13.12 5.89 -3.28
CA LYS A 174 11.97 6.15 -2.41
C LYS A 174 11.19 7.37 -2.88
N HIS A 175 9.92 7.45 -2.47
CA HIS A 175 9.15 8.68 -2.51
C HIS A 175 8.14 8.70 -1.35
N HIS A 176 7.65 9.90 -1.04
CA HIS A 176 6.53 10.10 -0.12
C HIS A 176 5.25 10.33 -0.92
N ALA A 177 4.11 9.99 -0.32
CA ALA A 177 2.81 10.09 -0.96
C ALA A 177 1.75 10.63 0.01
N HIS A 178 0.71 11.21 -0.57
CA HIS A 178 -0.50 11.61 0.16
C HIS A 178 -0.27 12.73 1.19
N GLY A 179 0.44 13.80 0.79
CA GLY A 179 0.72 14.95 1.66
C GLY A 179 -0.54 15.65 2.18
N LEU A 180 -1.57 15.76 1.34
CA LEU A 180 -2.86 16.33 1.74
C LEU A 180 -3.66 15.45 2.72
N HIS A 181 -3.27 14.18 2.91
CA HIS A 181 -3.95 13.28 3.85
C HIS A 181 -3.47 13.41 5.29
N SER A 182 -2.21 13.81 5.53
CA SER A 182 -1.68 13.94 6.88
C SER A 182 -2.45 14.94 7.74
N PRO A 183 -2.80 16.16 7.29
CA PRO A 183 -3.60 17.07 8.07
C PRO A 183 -5.01 16.56 8.37
N TYR A 184 -5.60 15.76 7.47
CA TYR A 184 -6.88 15.09 7.73
C TYR A 184 -6.77 14.12 8.91
N TRP A 185 -5.73 13.28 8.91
CA TRP A 185 -5.52 12.31 9.99
C TRP A 185 -5.17 12.99 11.31
N TRP A 186 -4.37 14.07 11.29
CA TRP A 186 -4.10 14.86 12.48
C TRP A 186 -5.35 15.50 13.07
N LEU A 187 -6.22 16.06 12.21
CA LEU A 187 -7.51 16.61 12.63
C LEU A 187 -8.40 15.50 13.25
N LYS A 188 -8.46 14.33 12.59
CA LYS A 188 -9.21 13.18 13.09
C LYS A 188 -8.68 12.71 14.46
N CYS A 189 -7.36 12.66 14.63
CA CYS A 189 -6.72 12.30 15.89
C CYS A 189 -6.92 13.38 16.98
N ALA A 190 -6.83 14.65 16.63
CA ALA A 190 -7.04 15.75 17.58
C ALA A 190 -8.49 15.82 18.10
N LEU A 191 -9.44 15.35 17.30
CA LEU A 191 -10.87 15.31 17.64
C LEU A 191 -11.35 13.85 17.81
N TRP A 192 -10.53 13.01 18.45
CA TRP A 192 -10.70 11.56 18.49
C TRP A 192 -12.09 11.10 18.92
N ASP A 193 -12.63 11.68 20.00
CA ASP A 193 -13.96 11.34 20.53
C ASP A 193 -15.12 11.74 19.59
N GLN A 194 -14.86 12.64 18.65
CA GLN A 194 -15.82 13.14 17.68
C GLN A 194 -15.42 12.81 16.22
N ARG A 195 -14.47 11.88 16.02
CA ARG A 195 -13.84 11.60 14.72
C ARG A 195 -14.81 11.23 13.60
N ASP A 196 -15.98 10.72 13.93
CA ASP A 196 -16.99 10.29 12.96
C ASP A 196 -18.15 11.30 12.81
N THR A 197 -18.27 12.25 13.73
CA THR A 197 -19.42 13.19 13.77
C THR A 197 -19.03 14.63 13.49
N HIS A 198 -17.79 15.03 13.76
CA HIS A 198 -17.37 16.43 13.70
C HIS A 198 -17.42 16.99 12.27
N TRP A 199 -18.03 18.16 12.09
CA TRP A 199 -18.28 18.76 10.78
C TRP A 199 -17.01 19.11 9.98
N LEU A 200 -15.94 19.56 10.64
CA LEU A 200 -14.65 19.85 10.00
C LEU A 200 -14.01 18.61 9.39
N ILE A 201 -14.10 17.45 10.07
CA ILE A 201 -13.59 16.17 9.58
C ILE A 201 -14.37 15.76 8.34
N LYS A 202 -15.71 15.87 8.38
CA LYS A 202 -16.59 15.58 7.23
C LYS A 202 -16.29 16.53 6.05
N LEU A 203 -16.09 17.81 6.32
CA LEU A 203 -15.72 18.79 5.29
C LEU A 203 -14.38 18.43 4.63
N TYR A 204 -13.37 18.11 5.44
CA TYR A 204 -12.05 17.73 4.92
C TYR A 204 -12.12 16.39 4.16
N HIS A 205 -12.84 15.41 4.67
CA HIS A 205 -13.08 14.14 3.97
C HIS A 205 -13.72 14.37 2.60
N ASN A 206 -14.78 15.18 2.52
CA ASN A 206 -15.42 15.52 1.25
C ASN A 206 -14.46 16.22 0.28
N PHE A 207 -13.55 17.06 0.78
CA PHE A 207 -12.49 17.67 -0.02
C PHE A 207 -11.55 16.60 -0.59
N LEU A 208 -11.10 15.63 0.21
CA LEU A 208 -10.24 14.54 -0.26
C LEU A 208 -10.94 13.63 -1.27
N VAL A 209 -12.23 13.34 -1.06
CA VAL A 209 -13.05 12.58 -2.03
C VAL A 209 -13.17 13.36 -3.33
N TRP A 210 -13.48 14.66 -3.27
CA TRP A 210 -13.55 15.53 -4.45
C TRP A 210 -12.19 15.57 -5.19
N ASP A 211 -11.09 15.71 -4.46
CA ASP A 211 -9.74 15.68 -5.04
C ASP A 211 -9.45 14.35 -5.76
N LEU A 212 -9.79 13.24 -5.13
CA LEU A 212 -9.62 11.90 -5.70
C LEU A 212 -10.42 11.72 -7.00
N MET A 213 -11.68 12.18 -7.02
CA MET A 213 -12.58 12.00 -8.16
C MET A 213 -12.29 12.97 -9.31
N LYS A 214 -11.96 14.22 -9.01
CA LYS A 214 -11.77 15.28 -10.02
C LYS A 214 -10.32 15.48 -10.43
N LYS A 215 -9.37 15.08 -9.59
CA LYS A 215 -7.92 15.22 -9.80
C LYS A 215 -7.50 16.63 -10.27
N PRO A 216 -7.89 17.72 -9.57
CA PRO A 216 -7.59 19.08 -10.01
C PRO A 216 -6.07 19.31 -10.07
N ILE A 217 -5.63 20.13 -11.01
CA ILE A 217 -4.21 20.44 -11.18
C ILE A 217 -3.62 21.10 -9.92
N LEU A 218 -4.37 21.99 -9.28
CA LEU A 218 -3.94 22.71 -8.08
C LEU A 218 -3.67 21.74 -6.91
N THR A 219 -4.57 20.81 -6.62
CA THR A 219 -4.39 19.86 -5.52
C THR A 219 -3.28 18.86 -5.81
N ARG A 220 -3.11 18.45 -7.07
CA ARG A 220 -1.96 17.61 -7.48
C ARG A 220 -0.63 18.34 -7.28
N PHE A 221 -0.58 19.64 -7.61
CA PHE A 221 0.60 20.47 -7.36
C PHE A 221 0.88 20.63 -5.86
N LEU A 222 -0.16 20.91 -5.07
CA LEU A 222 -0.05 20.99 -3.60
C LEU A 222 0.39 19.64 -3.00
N ASP A 223 -0.18 18.52 -3.43
CA ASP A 223 0.23 17.19 -2.98
C ASP A 223 1.69 16.89 -3.35
N ALA A 224 2.13 17.27 -4.54
CA ALA A 224 3.52 17.09 -4.98
C ALA A 224 4.53 17.87 -4.11
N ILE A 225 4.16 19.07 -3.64
CA ILE A 225 5.00 19.91 -2.76
C ILE A 225 4.93 19.39 -1.31
N THR A 226 3.75 19.01 -0.84
CA THR A 226 3.56 18.62 0.56
C THR A 226 3.97 17.17 0.83
N SER A 227 3.87 16.27 -0.13
CA SER A 227 4.22 14.85 0.04
C SER A 227 5.67 14.62 0.47
N PRO A 228 6.71 15.29 -0.06
CA PRO A 228 8.08 15.14 0.44
C PRO A 228 8.25 15.54 1.90
N ILE A 229 7.44 16.48 2.40
CA ILE A 229 7.53 17.04 3.75
C ILE A 229 6.65 16.23 4.72
N MET A 230 5.37 16.09 4.39
CA MET A 230 4.35 15.54 5.30
C MET A 230 3.52 14.42 4.65
N GLY A 231 4.06 13.72 3.64
CA GLY A 231 3.37 12.57 3.04
C GLY A 231 2.92 11.58 4.10
N LYS A 232 1.69 11.08 4.02
CA LYS A 232 1.15 10.09 4.98
C LYS A 232 1.92 8.78 4.92
N SER A 233 2.38 8.41 3.72
CA SER A 233 3.10 7.16 3.46
C SER A 233 4.46 7.41 2.81
N VAL A 234 5.40 6.53 3.09
CA VAL A 234 6.66 6.40 2.34
C VAL A 234 6.65 5.11 1.54
N ALA A 235 7.02 5.21 0.27
CA ALA A 235 7.19 4.07 -0.62
C ALA A 235 8.68 3.86 -0.93
N LEU A 236 9.15 2.64 -0.74
CA LEU A 236 10.51 2.18 -0.96
C LEU A 236 10.51 1.12 -2.07
N TYR A 237 11.45 1.20 -2.99
CA TYR A 237 11.59 0.24 -4.09
C TYR A 237 12.97 -0.40 -4.05
N PHE A 238 12.97 -1.70 -4.27
CA PHE A 238 14.16 -2.54 -4.22
C PHE A 238 14.18 -3.51 -5.39
N GLU A 239 15.35 -4.00 -5.69
CA GLU A 239 15.59 -5.12 -6.61
C GLU A 239 16.11 -6.31 -5.82
N ALA A 240 15.60 -7.51 -6.07
CA ALA A 240 16.07 -8.72 -5.43
C ALA A 240 17.44 -9.11 -5.98
N ASN A 241 18.41 -9.32 -5.08
CA ASN A 241 19.77 -9.78 -5.48
C ASN A 241 19.73 -11.22 -6.00
N GLU A 242 20.74 -11.63 -6.75
CA GLU A 242 21.00 -13.03 -7.02
C GLU A 242 21.11 -13.83 -5.71
N LYS A 243 20.68 -15.10 -5.71
CA LYS A 243 20.72 -15.99 -4.53
C LYS A 243 22.09 -16.64 -4.39
#